data_d3725b6d030df8b82e1153969e2f36a1
#
_entry.id   d3725b6d030df8b82e1153969e2f36a1
#
_cell.length_a   1.000
_cell.length_b   1.000
_cell.length_c   1.000
_cell.angle_alpha   90.00
_cell.angle_beta   90.00
_cell.angle_gamma   90.00
#
_symmetry.space_group_name_H-M   'P 1'
#
loop_
_entity.id
_entity.type
_entity.pdbx_description
1 polymer ?
#
loop_
_entity_poly.entity_id
_entity_poly.type
_entity_poly.pdbx_seq_one_letter_code
_entity_poly.pdbx_strand_id
1 'polypeptide(L)'
;KLRKGLVYFINYIIGQGSIKHPRFVCKINNISFYFYNDKLTYIKVYFGRNENYEINFVKENSLNNSVFIDIGSNMGLYTLNVANLINKKRQIKIISIDAHPVNNNRLKENLKLLKTKIPNIFSYVKINNCAVGDKNTTLNLDYSNGLANGFISKNKKNISVKCKTLINIVNNEKIKHITNLKIDIEGFEDKVLIAFLKKCKKTLIPKNIILEHSMNKE
;
A
#
# COMPACT_ATOMS: atom_id res chain seq x y z
N LYS A 1 -6.83 27.88 8.94
CA LYS A 1 -5.69 28.32 9.78
C LYS A 1 -5.66 27.61 11.14
N LEU A 2 -6.79 27.44 11.84
CA LEU A 2 -6.84 26.74 13.17
C LEU A 2 -6.31 25.30 13.12
N ARG A 3 -6.66 24.51 12.05
CA ARG A 3 -6.19 23.12 11.92
C ARG A 3 -4.66 23.00 11.78
N LYS A 4 -4.00 23.96 11.11
CA LYS A 4 -2.53 23.94 10.98
C LYS A 4 -1.86 24.22 12.32
N GLY A 5 -2.38 25.18 13.10
CA GLY A 5 -1.87 25.50 14.45
C GLY A 5 -1.98 24.34 15.41
N LEU A 6 -3.11 23.60 15.39
CA LEU A 6 -3.30 22.42 16.23
C LEU A 6 -2.31 21.29 15.88
N VAL A 7 -2.00 21.11 14.61
CA VAL A 7 -1.02 20.11 14.14
C VAL A 7 0.39 20.48 14.64
N TYR A 8 0.79 21.75 14.55
CA TYR A 8 2.06 22.23 15.10
C TYR A 8 2.14 22.08 16.63
N PHE A 9 1.04 22.37 17.32
CA PHE A 9 0.93 22.23 18.76
C PHE A 9 1.03 20.78 19.23
N ILE A 10 0.35 19.86 18.52
CA ILE A 10 0.45 18.42 18.77
C ILE A 10 1.88 17.92 18.52
N ASN A 11 2.54 18.38 17.45
CA ASN A 11 3.96 18.08 17.19
C ASN A 11 4.90 18.55 18.31
N TYR A 12 4.67 19.74 18.84
CA TYR A 12 5.46 20.30 19.92
C TYR A 12 5.31 19.49 21.20
N ILE A 13 4.07 19.12 21.56
CA ILE A 13 3.77 18.35 22.80
C ILE A 13 4.25 16.89 22.70
N ILE A 14 4.07 16.24 21.53
CA ILE A 14 4.39 14.81 21.38
C ILE A 14 5.88 14.59 21.10
N GLY A 15 6.61 15.65 20.72
CA GLY A 15 8.01 15.57 20.32
C GLY A 15 8.22 14.82 19.00
N GLN A 16 9.43 14.82 18.50
CA GLN A 16 9.76 14.09 17.27
C GLN A 16 9.67 12.58 17.52
N GLY A 17 8.68 11.95 16.90
CA GLY A 17 8.50 10.50 16.96
C GLY A 17 9.46 9.78 16.05
N SER A 18 9.88 8.60 16.47
CA SER A 18 10.61 7.71 15.57
C SER A 18 9.72 7.30 14.40
N ILE A 19 10.26 7.38 13.19
CA ILE A 19 9.60 6.88 11.96
C ILE A 19 9.18 5.41 12.10
N LYS A 20 9.88 4.64 12.95
CA LYS A 20 9.66 3.20 13.14
C LYS A 20 8.58 2.87 14.17
N HIS A 21 8.33 3.73 15.14
CA HIS A 21 7.46 3.41 16.28
C HIS A 21 6.16 4.23 16.25
N PRO A 22 5.00 3.59 16.46
CA PRO A 22 3.73 4.29 16.55
C PRO A 22 3.64 5.09 17.86
N ARG A 23 2.90 6.21 17.82
CA ARG A 23 2.64 7.05 19.00
C ARG A 23 1.28 6.76 19.62
N PHE A 24 0.24 6.70 18.81
CA PHE A 24 -1.13 6.41 19.23
C PHE A 24 -1.94 5.84 18.06
N VAL A 25 -3.16 5.40 18.33
CA VAL A 25 -4.10 4.95 17.30
C VAL A 25 -5.00 6.10 16.88
N CYS A 26 -5.17 6.28 15.58
CA CYS A 26 -6.11 7.21 14.98
C CYS A 26 -7.05 6.48 14.01
N LYS A 27 -8.09 7.17 13.53
CA LYS A 27 -9.00 6.61 12.53
C LYS A 27 -8.85 7.36 11.19
N ILE A 28 -8.75 6.59 10.12
CA ILE A 28 -8.81 7.06 8.74
C ILE A 28 -9.93 6.25 8.07
N ASN A 29 -10.97 6.92 7.52
CA ASN A 29 -12.14 6.24 6.92
C ASN A 29 -12.78 5.19 7.85
N ASN A 30 -12.90 5.49 9.14
CA ASN A 30 -13.40 4.59 10.18
C ASN A 30 -12.55 3.33 10.43
N ILE A 31 -11.38 3.22 9.84
CA ILE A 31 -10.41 2.16 10.09
C ILE A 31 -9.33 2.68 11.05
N SER A 32 -8.99 1.87 12.05
CA SER A 32 -7.93 2.19 13.00
C SER A 32 -6.54 2.01 12.40
N PHE A 33 -5.69 3.01 12.58
CA PHE A 33 -4.29 3.01 12.16
C PHE A 33 -3.40 3.50 13.30
N TYR A 34 -2.19 3.01 13.36
CA TYR A 34 -1.17 3.63 14.18
C TYR A 34 -0.72 4.96 13.57
N PHE A 35 -0.67 5.97 14.40
CA PHE A 35 -0.10 7.26 14.05
C PHE A 35 1.42 7.21 14.20
N TYR A 36 2.11 7.55 13.13
CA TYR A 36 3.57 7.71 13.09
C TYR A 36 3.87 9.19 12.87
N ASN A 37 4.49 9.85 13.82
CA ASN A 37 4.73 11.30 13.78
C ASN A 37 5.62 11.72 12.58
N ASP A 38 5.08 11.63 11.37
CA ASP A 38 5.70 11.99 10.12
C ASP A 38 4.71 12.64 9.14
N LYS A 39 5.24 13.30 8.11
CA LYS A 39 4.46 14.05 7.13
C LYS A 39 3.37 13.19 6.44
N LEU A 40 3.68 11.94 6.13
CA LEU A 40 2.74 11.05 5.45
C LEU A 40 1.52 10.77 6.31
N THR A 41 1.74 10.35 7.57
CA THR A 41 0.65 10.08 8.52
C THR A 41 -0.19 11.34 8.76
N TYR A 42 0.45 12.51 8.87
CA TYR A 42 -0.26 13.80 8.98
C TYR A 42 -1.18 14.04 7.81
N ILE A 43 -0.69 13.91 6.58
CA ILE A 43 -1.47 14.14 5.37
C ILE A 43 -2.69 13.21 5.35
N LYS A 44 -2.51 11.92 5.58
CA LYS A 44 -3.60 10.93 5.55
C LYS A 44 -4.63 11.15 6.67
N VAL A 45 -4.19 11.50 7.89
CA VAL A 45 -5.10 11.69 9.04
C VAL A 45 -5.85 13.02 9.01
N TYR A 46 -5.14 14.13 8.74
CA TYR A 46 -5.73 15.47 8.90
C TYR A 46 -6.32 16.05 7.65
N PHE A 47 -5.82 15.69 6.50
CA PHE A 47 -6.37 16.21 5.25
C PHE A 47 -7.38 15.27 4.61
N GLY A 48 -7.47 14.01 5.10
CA GLY A 48 -8.50 13.04 4.70
C GLY A 48 -8.64 12.96 3.18
N ARG A 49 -7.53 13.21 2.46
CA ARG A 49 -7.62 13.52 1.04
C ARG A 49 -7.99 12.31 0.23
N ASN A 50 -9.15 12.41 -0.28
CA ASN A 50 -9.57 12.21 -1.67
C ASN A 50 -9.40 10.81 -2.30
N GLU A 51 -8.80 9.84 -1.62
CA GLU A 51 -8.78 8.44 -2.06
C GLU A 51 -10.07 7.71 -1.66
N ASN A 52 -11.08 8.44 -1.12
CA ASN A 52 -12.33 7.83 -0.65
C ASN A 52 -13.13 7.24 -1.80
N TYR A 53 -13.09 7.86 -2.98
CA TYR A 53 -13.80 7.36 -4.15
C TYR A 53 -13.18 6.05 -4.61
N GLU A 54 -11.87 6.02 -4.80
CA GLU A 54 -11.12 4.85 -5.25
C GLU A 54 -11.16 3.72 -4.22
N ILE A 55 -11.03 4.05 -2.93
CA ILE A 55 -11.17 3.07 -1.83
C ILE A 55 -12.57 2.46 -1.84
N ASN A 56 -13.62 3.27 -1.96
CA ASN A 56 -14.99 2.77 -2.01
C ASN A 56 -15.22 1.91 -3.25
N PHE A 57 -14.72 2.34 -4.41
CA PHE A 57 -14.75 1.53 -5.64
C PHE A 57 -14.13 0.14 -5.43
N VAL A 58 -12.91 0.08 -4.84
CA VAL A 58 -12.27 -1.22 -4.55
C VAL A 58 -13.08 -2.05 -3.56
N LYS A 59 -13.63 -1.42 -2.50
CA LYS A 59 -14.45 -2.10 -1.49
C LYS A 59 -15.73 -2.70 -2.08
N GLU A 60 -16.44 -1.95 -2.91
CA GLU A 60 -17.68 -2.37 -3.57
C GLU A 60 -17.42 -3.53 -4.52
N ASN A 61 -16.29 -3.52 -5.22
CA ASN A 61 -15.88 -4.57 -6.13
C ASN A 61 -15.10 -5.73 -5.45
N SER A 62 -14.92 -5.70 -4.12
CA SER A 62 -14.28 -6.78 -3.36
C SER A 62 -15.33 -7.70 -2.73
N LEU A 63 -15.95 -8.53 -3.55
CA LEU A 63 -16.95 -9.51 -3.14
C LEU A 63 -16.31 -10.79 -2.56
N ASN A 64 -17.12 -11.81 -2.26
CA ASN A 64 -16.59 -13.10 -1.83
C ASN A 64 -15.68 -13.72 -2.89
N ASN A 65 -14.60 -14.38 -2.45
CA ASN A 65 -13.55 -14.97 -3.29
C ASN A 65 -12.79 -13.97 -4.19
N SER A 66 -12.86 -12.67 -3.87
CA SER A 66 -12.07 -11.66 -4.59
C SER A 66 -10.59 -11.78 -4.26
N VAL A 67 -9.77 -11.37 -5.25
CA VAL A 67 -8.34 -11.18 -5.09
C VAL A 67 -8.02 -9.71 -5.35
N PHE A 68 -7.44 -9.06 -4.35
CA PHE A 68 -6.96 -7.68 -4.42
C PHE A 68 -5.43 -7.66 -4.37
N ILE A 69 -4.81 -6.98 -5.33
CA ILE A 69 -3.37 -6.73 -5.34
C ILE A 69 -3.16 -5.23 -5.19
N ASP A 70 -2.42 -4.85 -4.14
CA ASP A 70 -2.12 -3.47 -3.74
C ASP A 70 -0.61 -3.23 -3.89
N ILE A 71 -0.20 -2.64 -5.02
CA ILE A 71 1.19 -2.31 -5.33
C ILE A 71 1.45 -0.86 -4.93
N GLY A 72 2.48 -0.62 -4.10
CA GLY A 72 2.69 0.64 -3.40
C GLY A 72 1.74 0.75 -2.21
N SER A 73 1.60 -0.34 -1.45
CA SER A 73 0.61 -0.41 -0.36
C SER A 73 0.90 0.52 0.81
N ASN A 74 2.12 1.04 0.92
CA ASN A 74 2.56 1.94 1.97
C ASN A 74 2.19 1.40 3.37
N MET A 75 1.62 2.21 4.25
CA MET A 75 1.15 1.79 5.58
C MET A 75 -0.19 1.01 5.54
N GLY A 76 -0.76 0.78 4.35
CA GLY A 76 -1.88 -0.12 4.13
C GLY A 76 -3.26 0.54 4.05
N LEU A 77 -3.37 1.77 3.55
CA LEU A 77 -4.66 2.46 3.48
C LEU A 77 -5.71 1.66 2.70
N TYR A 78 -5.40 1.22 1.49
CA TYR A 78 -6.30 0.37 0.69
C TYR A 78 -6.42 -1.02 1.29
N THR A 79 -5.30 -1.64 1.59
CA THR A 79 -5.22 -2.99 2.17
C THR A 79 -6.13 -3.15 3.40
N LEU A 80 -6.07 -2.24 4.39
CA LEU A 80 -6.88 -2.34 5.60
C LEU A 80 -8.36 -2.09 5.34
N ASN A 81 -8.69 -1.16 4.45
CA ASN A 81 -10.08 -0.90 4.08
C ASN A 81 -10.74 -2.14 3.44
N VAL A 82 -10.03 -2.83 2.54
CA VAL A 82 -10.52 -4.08 1.95
C VAL A 82 -10.50 -5.22 2.96
N ALA A 83 -9.43 -5.35 3.76
CA ALA A 83 -9.32 -6.37 4.79
C ALA A 83 -10.45 -6.29 5.83
N ASN A 84 -10.90 -5.08 6.18
CA ASN A 84 -12.00 -4.87 7.13
C ASN A 84 -13.35 -5.44 6.65
N LEU A 85 -13.49 -5.79 5.37
CA LEU A 85 -14.68 -6.45 4.80
C LEU A 85 -14.71 -7.96 5.05
N ILE A 86 -13.56 -8.56 5.40
CA ILE A 86 -13.43 -10.01 5.56
C ILE A 86 -14.28 -10.49 6.74
N ASN A 87 -15.08 -11.52 6.50
CA ASN A 87 -15.90 -12.20 7.49
C ASN A 87 -16.22 -13.63 7.00
N LYS A 88 -17.06 -14.39 7.73
CA LYS A 88 -17.43 -15.77 7.36
C LYS A 88 -18.05 -15.90 5.96
N LYS A 89 -18.74 -14.86 5.48
CA LYS A 89 -19.44 -14.86 4.17
C LYS A 89 -18.63 -14.18 3.06
N ARG A 90 -17.56 -13.43 3.42
CA ARG A 90 -16.74 -12.68 2.48
C ARG A 90 -15.26 -12.99 2.72
N GLN A 91 -14.75 -13.89 1.91
CA GLN A 91 -13.35 -14.29 1.91
C GLN A 91 -12.63 -13.53 0.79
N ILE A 92 -11.62 -12.74 1.13
CA ILE A 92 -10.86 -11.92 0.18
C ILE A 92 -9.38 -12.24 0.37
N LYS A 93 -8.68 -12.59 -0.70
CA LYS A 93 -7.22 -12.72 -0.68
C LYS A 93 -6.61 -11.38 -1.06
N ILE A 94 -5.67 -10.88 -0.25
CA ILE A 94 -5.02 -9.59 -0.44
C ILE A 94 -3.51 -9.81 -0.55
N ILE A 95 -2.91 -9.24 -1.60
CA ILE A 95 -1.47 -9.24 -1.81
C ILE A 95 -1.01 -7.78 -1.75
N SER A 96 -0.38 -7.40 -0.65
CA SER A 96 0.15 -6.05 -0.44
C SER A 96 1.65 -6.04 -0.71
N ILE A 97 2.09 -5.07 -1.50
CA ILE A 97 3.47 -5.00 -1.97
C ILE A 97 3.98 -3.57 -1.77
N ASP A 98 5.09 -3.44 -1.07
CA ASP A 98 5.79 -2.18 -0.93
C ASP A 98 7.31 -2.43 -0.90
N ALA A 99 8.06 -1.56 -1.55
CA ALA A 99 9.51 -1.71 -1.60
C ALA A 99 10.17 -1.33 -0.27
N HIS A 100 9.58 -0.38 0.49
CA HIS A 100 10.20 0.13 1.70
C HIS A 100 9.92 -0.78 2.91
N PRO A 101 10.95 -1.27 3.62
CA PRO A 101 10.75 -2.18 4.76
C PRO A 101 9.99 -1.53 5.94
N VAL A 102 10.15 -0.22 6.14
CA VAL A 102 9.41 0.51 7.18
C VAL A 102 7.91 0.53 6.88
N ASN A 103 7.51 0.75 5.62
CA ASN A 103 6.10 0.72 5.21
C ASN A 103 5.50 -0.66 5.46
N ASN A 104 6.20 -1.73 5.09
CA ASN A 104 5.76 -3.10 5.35
C ASN A 104 5.61 -3.40 6.85
N ASN A 105 6.49 -2.89 7.70
CA ASN A 105 6.38 -3.03 9.14
C ASN A 105 5.16 -2.25 9.68
N ARG A 106 4.93 -1.02 9.21
CA ARG A 106 3.74 -0.24 9.55
C ARG A 106 2.45 -0.94 9.14
N LEU A 107 2.42 -1.49 7.93
CA LEU A 107 1.28 -2.29 7.46
C LEU A 107 1.02 -3.50 8.38
N LYS A 108 2.08 -4.24 8.78
CA LYS A 108 1.94 -5.36 9.72
C LYS A 108 1.35 -4.91 11.06
N GLU A 109 1.86 -3.81 11.63
CA GLU A 109 1.33 -3.27 12.90
C GLU A 109 -0.13 -2.83 12.74
N ASN A 110 -0.46 -2.14 11.66
CA ASN A 110 -1.83 -1.72 11.38
C ASN A 110 -2.79 -2.92 11.22
N LEU A 111 -2.38 -3.98 10.55
CA LEU A 111 -3.17 -5.21 10.42
C LEU A 111 -3.43 -5.88 11.78
N LYS A 112 -2.52 -5.75 12.75
CA LYS A 112 -2.75 -6.27 14.11
C LYS A 112 -3.95 -5.62 14.79
N LEU A 113 -4.28 -4.36 14.45
CA LEU A 113 -5.47 -3.67 14.98
C LEU A 113 -6.78 -4.33 14.51
N LEU A 114 -6.75 -5.09 13.41
CA LEU A 114 -7.91 -5.85 12.94
C LEU A 114 -8.04 -7.24 13.56
N LYS A 115 -7.04 -7.73 14.34
CA LYS A 115 -7.07 -9.10 14.90
C LYS A 115 -8.24 -9.36 15.84
N THR A 116 -8.75 -8.35 16.54
CA THR A 116 -9.93 -8.48 17.41
C THR A 116 -11.17 -8.84 16.60
N LYS A 117 -11.29 -8.32 15.39
CA LYS A 117 -12.39 -8.57 14.45
C LYS A 117 -12.12 -9.79 13.56
N ILE A 118 -10.88 -9.96 13.12
CA ILE A 118 -10.45 -11.00 12.18
C ILE A 118 -9.18 -11.67 12.75
N PRO A 119 -9.33 -12.68 13.63
CA PRO A 119 -8.20 -13.29 14.33
C PRO A 119 -7.10 -13.79 13.38
N ASN A 120 -7.48 -14.37 12.25
CA ASN A 120 -6.57 -14.94 11.25
C ASN A 120 -6.27 -13.99 10.10
N ILE A 121 -6.20 -12.66 10.34
CA ILE A 121 -6.02 -11.64 9.28
C ILE A 121 -4.84 -11.95 8.35
N PHE A 122 -3.74 -12.47 8.89
CA PHE A 122 -2.54 -12.79 8.12
C PHE A 122 -2.65 -14.04 7.22
N SER A 123 -3.74 -14.82 7.33
CA SER A 123 -4.05 -15.86 6.34
C SER A 123 -4.67 -15.28 5.07
N TYR A 124 -5.29 -14.11 5.17
CA TYR A 124 -5.93 -13.39 4.06
C TYR A 124 -5.03 -12.36 3.41
N VAL A 125 -4.12 -11.76 4.19
CA VAL A 125 -3.25 -10.68 3.72
C VAL A 125 -1.81 -11.16 3.67
N LYS A 126 -1.25 -11.23 2.46
CA LYS A 126 0.16 -11.51 2.22
C LYS A 126 0.91 -10.21 1.97
N ILE A 127 2.01 -10.00 2.70
CA ILE A 127 2.85 -8.81 2.56
C ILE A 127 4.16 -9.21 1.87
N ASN A 128 4.46 -8.53 0.77
CA ASN A 128 5.68 -8.72 0.00
C ASN A 128 6.56 -7.47 0.07
N ASN A 129 7.73 -7.59 0.67
CA ASN A 129 8.72 -6.49 0.70
C ASN A 129 9.60 -6.57 -0.55
N CYS A 130 9.14 -5.98 -1.63
CA CYS A 130 9.88 -5.84 -2.88
C CYS A 130 9.34 -4.68 -3.71
N ALA A 131 10.17 -4.17 -4.62
CA ALA A 131 9.70 -3.34 -5.71
C ALA A 131 8.98 -4.19 -6.77
N VAL A 132 8.12 -3.56 -7.57
CA VAL A 132 7.52 -4.19 -8.75
C VAL A 132 7.99 -3.46 -9.99
N GLY A 133 8.39 -4.21 -11.02
CA GLY A 133 8.92 -3.66 -12.25
C GLY A 133 8.66 -4.56 -13.47
N ASP A 134 9.23 -4.19 -14.58
CA ASP A 134 9.14 -4.92 -15.86
C ASP A 134 10.06 -6.16 -15.93
N LYS A 135 11.05 -6.23 -15.03
CA LYS A 135 12.03 -7.33 -14.93
C LYS A 135 12.43 -7.61 -13.48
N ASN A 136 12.89 -8.85 -13.24
CA ASN A 136 13.46 -9.22 -11.95
C ASN A 136 14.89 -8.69 -11.87
N THR A 137 15.16 -7.89 -10.84
CA THR A 137 16.47 -7.26 -10.63
C THR A 137 16.60 -6.80 -9.17
N THR A 138 17.69 -6.12 -8.85
CA THR A 138 17.85 -5.38 -7.61
C THR A 138 17.89 -3.89 -7.95
N LEU A 139 17.14 -3.08 -7.19
CA LEU A 139 17.09 -1.63 -7.35
C LEU A 139 17.64 -0.96 -6.09
N ASN A 140 18.29 0.18 -6.28
CA ASN A 140 18.62 1.09 -5.19
C ASN A 140 17.60 2.22 -5.19
N LEU A 141 16.83 2.33 -4.11
CA LEU A 141 15.78 3.33 -3.97
C LEU A 141 16.22 4.42 -3.00
N ASP A 142 16.04 5.66 -3.41
CA ASP A 142 16.27 6.84 -2.59
C ASP A 142 14.95 7.30 -1.98
N TYR A 143 14.92 7.37 -0.66
CA TYR A 143 13.78 7.85 0.12
C TYR A 143 14.13 9.13 0.90
N SER A 144 15.09 9.91 0.43
CA SER A 144 15.49 11.18 1.07
C SER A 144 14.32 12.16 1.21
N ASN A 145 13.35 12.10 0.28
CA ASN A 145 12.14 12.93 0.29
C ASN A 145 10.97 12.33 1.11
N GLY A 146 11.22 11.26 1.85
CA GLY A 146 10.23 10.60 2.72
C GLY A 146 9.82 9.21 2.25
N LEU A 147 9.03 8.52 3.09
CA LEU A 147 8.66 7.12 2.89
C LEU A 147 7.66 6.88 1.74
N ALA A 148 7.01 7.93 1.26
CA ALA A 148 6.04 7.84 0.16
C ALA A 148 6.71 7.88 -1.22
N ASN A 149 7.85 8.58 -1.34
CA ASN A 149 8.44 8.95 -2.62
C ASN A 149 9.80 8.27 -2.77
N GLY A 150 9.79 7.00 -3.16
CA GLY A 150 11.02 6.26 -3.45
C GLY A 150 11.39 6.37 -4.93
N PHE A 151 12.54 6.95 -5.23
CA PHE A 151 13.06 7.06 -6.60
C PHE A 151 14.21 6.08 -6.83
N ILE A 152 14.34 5.58 -8.08
CA ILE A 152 15.50 4.80 -8.48
C ILE A 152 16.72 5.72 -8.48
N SER A 153 17.75 5.35 -7.72
CA SER A 153 18.95 6.16 -7.58
C SER A 153 20.24 5.35 -7.79
N LYS A 154 21.28 6.03 -8.22
CA LYS A 154 22.64 5.48 -8.37
C LYS A 154 23.51 5.63 -7.10
N ASN A 155 23.03 6.36 -6.08
CA ASN A 155 23.80 6.65 -4.88
C ASN A 155 23.86 5.47 -3.89
N LYS A 156 25.03 5.23 -3.30
CA LYS A 156 25.28 4.10 -2.37
C LYS A 156 24.60 4.21 -1.00
N LYS A 157 24.03 5.36 -0.63
CA LYS A 157 23.30 5.55 0.66
C LYS A 157 21.84 5.07 0.63
N ASN A 158 21.44 4.41 -0.44
CA ASN A 158 20.07 4.04 -0.73
C ASN A 158 19.72 2.64 -0.23
N ILE A 159 18.42 2.38 -0.11
CA ILE A 159 17.95 1.06 0.27
C ILE A 159 17.99 0.15 -0.95
N SER A 160 18.77 -0.93 -0.86
CA SER A 160 18.78 -1.98 -1.89
C SER A 160 17.57 -2.89 -1.71
N VAL A 161 16.73 -3.02 -2.74
CA VAL A 161 15.51 -3.83 -2.72
C VAL A 161 15.45 -4.77 -3.91
N LYS A 162 14.89 -5.96 -3.68
CA LYS A 162 14.57 -6.88 -4.79
C LYS A 162 13.41 -6.31 -5.60
N CYS A 163 13.57 -6.26 -6.91
CA CYS A 163 12.51 -5.94 -7.86
C CYS A 163 12.00 -7.23 -8.50
N LYS A 164 10.69 -7.43 -8.50
CA LYS A 164 10.04 -8.59 -9.11
C LYS A 164 9.03 -8.13 -10.15
N THR A 165 8.82 -8.95 -11.18
CA THR A 165 7.69 -8.72 -12.09
C THR A 165 6.39 -9.12 -11.41
N LEU A 166 5.28 -8.43 -11.77
CA LEU A 166 3.97 -8.77 -11.23
C LEU A 166 3.58 -10.22 -11.56
N ILE A 167 3.94 -10.72 -12.75
CA ILE A 167 3.66 -12.11 -13.13
C ILE A 167 4.37 -13.11 -12.22
N ASN A 168 5.60 -12.82 -11.79
CA ASN A 168 6.31 -13.66 -10.82
C ASN A 168 5.63 -13.69 -9.46
N ILE A 169 5.17 -12.53 -8.99
CA ILE A 169 4.44 -12.44 -7.71
C ILE A 169 3.15 -13.24 -7.78
N VAL A 170 2.37 -13.05 -8.85
CA VAL A 170 1.10 -13.76 -9.08
C VAL A 170 1.28 -15.28 -9.11
N ASN A 171 2.34 -15.75 -9.80
CA ASN A 171 2.66 -17.18 -9.88
C ASN A 171 3.10 -17.74 -8.52
N ASN A 172 4.00 -17.05 -7.79
CA ASN A 172 4.48 -17.48 -6.47
C ASN A 172 3.35 -17.55 -5.44
N GLU A 173 2.42 -16.60 -5.49
CA GLU A 173 1.25 -16.55 -4.61
C GLU A 173 0.10 -17.46 -5.09
N LYS A 174 0.30 -18.21 -6.19
CA LYS A 174 -0.65 -19.15 -6.79
C LYS A 174 -2.02 -18.49 -7.08
N ILE A 175 -1.99 -17.23 -7.54
CA ILE A 175 -3.18 -16.49 -7.92
C ILE A 175 -3.77 -17.05 -9.22
N LYS A 176 -5.08 -17.26 -9.26
CA LYS A 176 -5.80 -17.79 -10.43
C LYS A 176 -6.60 -16.74 -11.19
N HIS A 177 -6.99 -15.66 -10.52
CA HIS A 177 -7.68 -14.50 -11.08
C HIS A 177 -7.35 -13.27 -10.25
N ILE A 178 -7.53 -12.08 -10.80
CA ILE A 178 -7.36 -10.80 -10.12
C ILE A 178 -8.67 -10.04 -10.25
N THR A 179 -9.27 -9.67 -9.12
CA THR A 179 -10.48 -8.85 -9.11
C THR A 179 -10.12 -7.37 -9.20
N ASN A 180 -9.27 -6.91 -8.30
CA ASN A 180 -8.83 -5.52 -8.25
C ASN A 180 -7.30 -5.46 -8.23
N LEU A 181 -6.73 -4.60 -9.05
CA LEU A 181 -5.30 -4.27 -9.09
C LEU A 181 -5.13 -2.78 -8.89
N LYS A 182 -4.45 -2.36 -7.81
CA LYS A 182 -3.96 -0.98 -7.63
C LYS A 182 -2.46 -0.93 -7.89
N ILE A 183 -2.01 0.08 -8.63
CA ILE A 183 -0.60 0.36 -8.84
C ILE A 183 -0.35 1.85 -8.58
N ASP A 184 0.52 2.14 -7.64
CA ASP A 184 0.89 3.48 -7.18
C ASP A 184 2.37 3.43 -6.75
N ILE A 185 3.27 3.64 -7.71
CA ILE A 185 4.73 3.44 -7.58
C ILE A 185 5.54 4.54 -8.26
N GLU A 186 4.97 5.76 -8.27
CA GLU A 186 5.69 6.98 -8.61
C GLU A 186 6.33 6.96 -10.02
N GLY A 187 5.51 6.64 -11.04
CA GLY A 187 5.88 6.75 -12.47
C GLY A 187 6.39 5.46 -13.13
N PHE A 188 6.21 4.30 -12.50
CA PHE A 188 6.51 3.00 -13.09
C PHE A 188 5.25 2.16 -13.43
N GLU A 189 4.05 2.72 -13.25
CA GLU A 189 2.76 2.06 -13.36
C GLU A 189 2.59 1.42 -14.74
N ASP A 190 2.80 2.20 -15.80
CA ASP A 190 2.67 1.74 -17.19
C ASP A 190 3.62 0.60 -17.51
N LYS A 191 4.89 0.70 -17.09
CA LYS A 191 5.90 -0.33 -17.35
C LYS A 191 5.52 -1.65 -16.70
N VAL A 192 5.02 -1.60 -15.45
CA VAL A 192 4.56 -2.79 -14.71
C VAL A 192 3.34 -3.39 -15.38
N LEU A 193 2.33 -2.57 -15.68
CA LEU A 193 1.07 -3.02 -16.25
C LEU A 193 1.27 -3.62 -17.65
N ILE A 194 1.98 -2.94 -18.55
CA ILE A 194 2.26 -3.41 -19.91
C ILE A 194 3.05 -4.73 -19.88
N ALA A 195 4.10 -4.81 -19.03
CA ALA A 195 4.90 -6.02 -18.91
C ALA A 195 4.08 -7.21 -18.38
N PHE A 196 3.14 -6.95 -17.47
CA PHE A 196 2.24 -7.96 -16.95
C PHE A 196 1.23 -8.43 -17.99
N LEU A 197 0.51 -7.51 -18.64
CA LEU A 197 -0.53 -7.83 -19.64
C LEU A 197 0.02 -8.59 -20.85
N LYS A 198 1.26 -8.31 -21.28
CA LYS A 198 1.93 -9.05 -22.36
C LYS A 198 2.21 -10.51 -22.02
N LYS A 199 2.31 -10.88 -20.75
CA LYS A 199 2.74 -12.22 -20.29
C LYS A 199 1.66 -12.99 -19.55
N CYS A 200 0.61 -12.33 -19.07
CA CYS A 200 -0.40 -12.98 -18.26
C CYS A 200 -1.38 -13.79 -19.11
N LYS A 201 -1.93 -14.86 -18.53
CA LYS A 201 -3.06 -15.58 -19.11
C LYS A 201 -4.32 -14.72 -19.03
N LYS A 202 -5.28 -14.91 -19.94
CA LYS A 202 -6.57 -14.19 -19.97
C LYS A 202 -7.28 -14.21 -18.60
N THR A 203 -7.21 -15.31 -17.85
CA THR A 203 -7.82 -15.44 -16.51
C THR A 203 -7.19 -14.55 -15.46
N LEU A 204 -5.99 -14.05 -15.70
CA LEU A 204 -5.24 -13.17 -14.79
C LEU A 204 -5.36 -11.68 -15.15
N ILE A 205 -6.04 -11.34 -16.25
CA ILE A 205 -6.34 -9.94 -16.57
C ILE A 205 -7.24 -9.40 -15.45
N PRO A 206 -6.84 -8.33 -14.75
CA PRO A 206 -7.63 -7.76 -13.66
C PRO A 206 -8.99 -7.28 -14.15
N LYS A 207 -10.04 -7.51 -13.37
CA LYS A 207 -11.38 -6.98 -13.69
C LYS A 207 -11.42 -5.46 -13.53
N ASN A 208 -10.73 -4.94 -12.52
CA ASN A 208 -10.63 -3.51 -12.23
C ASN A 208 -9.17 -3.14 -12.01
N ILE A 209 -8.76 -1.99 -12.55
CA ILE A 209 -7.42 -1.45 -12.41
C ILE A 209 -7.53 -0.03 -11.91
N ILE A 210 -6.78 0.30 -10.85
CA ILE A 210 -6.61 1.64 -10.30
C ILE A 210 -5.15 2.01 -10.48
N LEU A 211 -4.91 3.08 -11.22
CA LEU A 211 -3.57 3.62 -11.43
C LEU A 211 -3.52 5.03 -10.86
N GLU A 212 -2.47 5.34 -10.10
CA GLU A 212 -2.13 6.74 -9.88
C GLU A 212 -1.43 7.25 -11.14
N HIS A 213 -2.06 8.21 -11.82
CA HIS A 213 -1.47 8.86 -12.97
C HIS A 213 -0.86 10.18 -12.54
N SER A 214 0.45 10.22 -12.35
CA SER A 214 1.16 11.49 -12.27
C SER A 214 1.13 12.11 -13.67
N MET A 215 0.28 13.12 -13.86
CA MET A 215 0.41 13.97 -15.04
C MET A 215 1.80 14.63 -14.96
N ASN A 216 2.79 14.03 -15.62
CA ASN A 216 4.03 14.72 -15.89
C ASN A 216 3.63 15.95 -16.70
N LYS A 217 3.79 17.11 -16.09
CA LYS A 217 3.82 18.34 -16.84
C LYS A 217 5.05 18.26 -17.74
N GLU A 218 4.83 17.96 -19.03
CA GLU A 218 5.79 18.26 -20.06
C GLU A 218 6.09 19.76 -20.10
#